data_bae87df80e932e206d0265f059cf70e1
#
_entry.id   bae87df80e932e206d0265f059cf70e1
#
_cell.length_a   1.000
_cell.length_b   1.000
_cell.length_c   1.000
_cell.angle_alpha   90.00
_cell.angle_beta   90.00
_cell.angle_gamma   90.00
#
_symmetry.space_group_name_H-M   'P 1'
#
loop_
_entity.id
_entity.type
_entity.pdbx_description
1 polymer ?
#
loop_
_entity_poly.entity_id
_entity_poly.type
_entity_poly.pdbx_seq_one_letter_code
_entity_poly.pdbx_strand_id
1 'polypeptide(L)'
;MLAYLFLLFAVAVRFMPHPMAFTPVGAALLFFGSRSPRQRMWIPLALLAGSDVVLTTLVYRYPFSWDHFVTWAWYAGMLWLGSTLKENAGPIRILATALAGSVSFFLVSNFAVWAAWSMYPKTLAGLITCYELGLPFFRRGVEGDLLFTSLMFGAAVVLPAVARRLQRSGNHPASV
;
A
#
# COMPACT_ATOMS: atom_id res chain seq x y z
N MET A 1 -16.33 1.47 6.34
CA MET A 1 -15.64 2.59 7.00
C MET A 1 -14.14 2.36 7.18
N LEU A 2 -13.66 1.24 7.73
CA LEU A 2 -12.23 0.98 7.96
C LEU A 2 -11.35 1.16 6.71
N ALA A 3 -11.80 0.73 5.52
CA ALA A 3 -11.02 0.86 4.29
C ALA A 3 -10.69 2.33 3.94
N TYR A 4 -11.62 3.24 4.16
CA TYR A 4 -11.39 4.67 3.95
C TYR A 4 -10.48 5.27 5.02
N LEU A 5 -10.60 4.85 6.27
CA LEU A 5 -9.71 5.29 7.35
C LEU A 5 -8.27 4.87 7.08
N PHE A 6 -8.05 3.62 6.66
CA PHE A 6 -6.71 3.15 6.32
C PHE A 6 -6.15 3.83 5.07
N LEU A 7 -6.99 4.14 4.09
CA LEU A 7 -6.58 4.92 2.92
C LEU A 7 -6.15 6.34 3.32
N LEU A 8 -6.94 7.04 4.13
CA LEU A 8 -6.60 8.38 4.61
C LEU A 8 -5.34 8.37 5.47
N PHE A 9 -5.17 7.36 6.33
CA PHE A 9 -3.95 7.14 7.09
C PHE A 9 -2.74 6.96 6.16
N ALA A 10 -2.87 6.12 5.12
CA ALA A 10 -1.80 5.90 4.16
C ALA A 10 -1.42 7.18 3.41
N VAL A 11 -2.39 8.01 3.02
CA VAL A 11 -2.13 9.32 2.41
C VAL A 11 -1.46 10.26 3.41
N ALA A 12 -1.93 10.33 4.66
CA ALA A 12 -1.38 11.23 5.68
C ALA A 12 0.09 10.89 6.00
N VAL A 13 0.43 9.61 6.16
CA VAL A 13 1.81 9.16 6.43
C VAL A 13 2.79 9.64 5.35
N ARG A 14 2.36 9.75 4.10
CA ARG A 14 3.22 10.21 2.99
C ARG A 14 3.69 11.66 3.15
N PHE A 15 2.94 12.48 3.86
CA PHE A 15 3.30 13.88 4.15
C PHE A 15 4.10 14.04 5.45
N MET A 16 4.30 12.95 6.20
CA MET A 16 5.07 12.95 7.45
C MET A 16 6.49 12.44 7.21
N PRO A 17 7.47 12.85 8.01
CA PRO A 17 8.80 12.24 8.00
C PRO A 17 8.69 10.74 8.33
N HIS A 18 9.12 9.88 7.41
CA HIS A 18 9.15 8.42 7.60
C HIS A 18 10.33 7.82 6.85
N PRO A 19 10.81 6.62 7.23
CA PRO A 19 11.86 5.95 6.48
C PRO A 19 11.45 5.71 5.04
N MET A 20 12.36 5.95 4.09
CA MET A 20 12.08 5.76 2.67
C MET A 20 11.56 4.34 2.40
N ALA A 21 10.55 4.22 1.56
CA ALA A 21 9.83 3.00 1.19
C ALA A 21 9.05 2.31 2.32
N PHE A 22 9.13 2.74 3.58
CA PHE A 22 8.35 2.19 4.68
C PHE A 22 7.00 2.93 4.78
N THR A 23 6.01 2.52 3.98
CA THR A 23 4.72 3.19 3.89
C THR A 23 3.56 2.19 3.96
N PRO A 24 2.38 2.60 4.45
CA PRO A 24 1.19 1.74 4.49
C PRO A 24 0.42 1.68 3.16
N VAL A 25 0.95 2.23 2.07
CA VAL A 25 0.22 2.39 0.80
C VAL A 25 -0.18 1.04 0.20
N GLY A 26 0.77 0.10 0.06
CA GLY A 26 0.49 -1.23 -0.48
C GLY A 26 -0.58 -1.98 0.34
N ALA A 27 -0.44 -1.96 1.67
CA ALA A 27 -1.40 -2.56 2.58
C ALA A 27 -2.80 -1.93 2.49
N ALA A 28 -2.88 -0.60 2.43
CA ALA A 28 -4.14 0.13 2.31
C ALA A 28 -4.87 -0.16 1.00
N LEU A 29 -4.13 -0.26 -0.12
CA LEU A 29 -4.67 -0.62 -1.42
C LEU A 29 -5.21 -2.06 -1.43
N LEU A 30 -4.43 -3.02 -0.91
CA LEU A 30 -4.89 -4.41 -0.75
C LEU A 30 -6.14 -4.50 0.11
N PHE A 31 -6.14 -3.83 1.26
CA PHE A 31 -7.29 -3.84 2.16
C PHE A 31 -8.51 -3.19 1.52
N PHE A 32 -8.34 -2.04 0.87
CA PHE A 32 -9.44 -1.35 0.17
C PHE A 32 -10.02 -2.23 -0.95
N GLY A 33 -9.16 -2.83 -1.78
CA GLY A 33 -9.56 -3.74 -2.84
C GLY A 33 -10.35 -4.95 -2.32
N SER A 34 -9.96 -5.50 -1.15
CA SER A 34 -10.61 -6.67 -0.55
C SER A 34 -11.96 -6.38 0.12
N ARG A 35 -12.24 -5.12 0.48
CA ARG A 35 -13.42 -4.73 1.29
C ARG A 35 -14.37 -3.77 0.62
N SER A 36 -14.02 -3.29 -0.59
CA SER A 36 -14.81 -2.29 -1.30
C SER A 36 -15.27 -2.81 -2.66
N PRO A 37 -16.46 -2.42 -3.13
CA PRO A 37 -16.92 -2.77 -4.47
C PRO A 37 -16.00 -2.15 -5.53
N ARG A 38 -15.82 -2.87 -6.64
CA ARG A 38 -14.93 -2.48 -7.74
C ARG A 38 -15.21 -1.07 -8.28
N GLN A 39 -16.48 -0.66 -8.27
CA GLN A 39 -16.90 0.69 -8.71
C GLN A 39 -16.29 1.83 -7.90
N ARG A 40 -15.77 1.56 -6.69
CA ARG A 40 -15.13 2.57 -5.82
C ARG A 40 -13.60 2.55 -5.87
N MET A 41 -12.98 1.68 -6.67
CA MET A 41 -11.51 1.55 -6.74
C MET A 41 -10.83 2.78 -7.34
N TRP A 42 -11.55 3.62 -8.07
CA TRP A 42 -11.02 4.89 -8.57
C TRP A 42 -10.71 5.89 -7.44
N ILE A 43 -11.38 5.78 -6.28
CA ILE A 43 -11.19 6.71 -5.15
C ILE A 43 -9.76 6.65 -4.59
N PRO A 44 -9.24 5.48 -4.14
CA PRO A 44 -7.85 5.41 -3.70
C PRO A 44 -6.85 5.74 -4.80
N LEU A 45 -7.14 5.36 -6.05
CA LEU A 45 -6.29 5.69 -7.18
C LEU A 45 -6.18 7.22 -7.37
N ALA A 46 -7.29 7.93 -7.38
CA ALA A 46 -7.32 9.38 -7.53
C ALA A 46 -6.64 10.11 -6.36
N LEU A 47 -6.89 9.67 -5.11
CA LEU A 47 -6.27 10.26 -3.92
C LEU A 47 -4.75 10.06 -3.89
N LEU A 48 -4.27 8.86 -4.22
CA LEU A 48 -2.85 8.56 -4.23
C LEU A 48 -2.15 9.25 -5.40
N ALA A 49 -2.72 9.21 -6.61
CA ALA A 49 -2.19 9.93 -7.75
C ALA A 49 -2.13 11.45 -7.50
N GLY A 50 -3.18 12.03 -6.94
CA GLY A 50 -3.18 13.44 -6.54
C GLY A 50 -2.10 13.73 -5.49
N SER A 51 -1.92 12.87 -4.48
CA SER A 51 -0.84 13.03 -3.49
C SER A 51 0.56 12.89 -4.12
N ASP A 52 0.74 12.01 -5.14
CA ASP A 52 2.01 11.91 -5.87
C ASP A 52 2.35 13.22 -6.59
N VAL A 53 1.38 13.81 -7.29
CA VAL A 53 1.57 15.09 -7.97
C VAL A 53 1.96 16.18 -6.96
N VAL A 54 1.23 16.29 -5.85
CA VAL A 54 1.50 17.29 -4.80
C VAL A 54 2.89 17.10 -4.20
N LEU A 55 3.22 15.87 -3.81
CA LEU A 55 4.53 15.56 -3.21
C LEU A 55 5.67 15.84 -4.20
N THR A 56 5.54 15.39 -5.45
CA THR A 56 6.59 15.55 -6.46
C THR A 56 6.80 17.01 -6.81
N THR A 57 5.73 17.75 -7.12
CA THR A 57 5.84 19.11 -7.68
C THR A 57 5.98 20.18 -6.62
N LEU A 58 5.25 20.09 -5.50
CA LEU A 58 5.19 21.15 -4.48
C LEU A 58 6.12 20.89 -3.30
N VAL A 59 6.30 19.64 -2.87
CA VAL A 59 7.11 19.30 -1.70
C VAL A 59 8.55 19.04 -2.11
N TYR A 60 8.77 18.11 -3.03
CA TYR A 60 10.13 17.72 -3.45
C TYR A 60 10.68 18.58 -4.60
N ARG A 61 9.81 19.32 -5.30
CA ARG A 61 10.17 20.20 -6.42
C ARG A 61 10.90 19.46 -7.55
N TYR A 62 10.55 18.21 -7.80
CA TYR A 62 11.02 17.44 -8.95
C TYR A 62 10.11 17.63 -10.16
N PRO A 63 10.65 17.55 -11.39
CA PRO A 63 9.84 17.54 -12.59
C PRO A 63 8.96 16.30 -12.62
N PHE A 64 7.71 16.48 -13.07
CA PHE A 64 6.81 15.36 -13.30
C PHE A 64 7.32 14.52 -14.48
N SER A 65 7.42 13.21 -14.31
CA SER A 65 7.90 12.28 -15.32
C SER A 65 6.91 11.12 -15.52
N TRP A 66 7.00 10.43 -16.64
CA TRP A 66 6.09 9.37 -17.06
C TRP A 66 6.13 8.13 -16.14
N ASP A 67 7.18 7.91 -15.37
CA ASP A 67 7.29 6.84 -14.37
C ASP A 67 6.20 6.90 -13.31
N HIS A 68 5.57 8.05 -13.07
CA HIS A 68 4.38 8.18 -12.22
C HIS A 68 3.21 7.35 -12.74
N PHE A 69 3.01 7.28 -14.06
CA PHE A 69 1.95 6.44 -14.64
C PHE A 69 2.18 4.95 -14.38
N VAL A 70 3.45 4.53 -14.33
CA VAL A 70 3.80 3.16 -13.96
C VAL A 70 3.44 2.87 -12.50
N THR A 71 3.72 3.80 -11.60
CA THR A 71 3.32 3.72 -10.19
C THR A 71 1.80 3.68 -10.05
N TRP A 72 1.06 4.51 -10.78
CA TRP A 72 -0.41 4.52 -10.74
C TRP A 72 -1.02 3.25 -11.33
N ALA A 73 -0.43 2.70 -12.38
CA ALA A 73 -0.83 1.40 -12.89
C ALA A 73 -0.60 0.29 -11.85
N TRP A 74 0.50 0.36 -11.10
CA TRP A 74 0.74 -0.54 -9.99
C TRP A 74 -0.29 -0.36 -8.86
N TYR A 75 -0.71 0.87 -8.51
CA TYR A 75 -1.81 1.11 -7.55
C TYR A 75 -3.10 0.40 -8.00
N ALA A 76 -3.45 0.53 -9.27
CA ALA A 76 -4.61 -0.16 -9.84
C ALA A 76 -4.44 -1.69 -9.76
N GLY A 77 -3.25 -2.20 -10.03
CA GLY A 77 -2.90 -3.62 -9.90
C GLY A 77 -3.06 -4.13 -8.46
N MET A 78 -2.62 -3.36 -7.46
CA MET A 78 -2.77 -3.69 -6.05
C MET A 78 -4.25 -3.72 -5.61
N LEU A 79 -5.05 -2.77 -6.07
CA LEU A 79 -6.50 -2.75 -5.82
C LEU A 79 -7.16 -3.98 -6.44
N TRP A 80 -6.81 -4.30 -7.68
CA TRP A 80 -7.32 -5.50 -8.35
C TRP A 80 -6.89 -6.76 -7.61
N LEU A 81 -5.62 -6.88 -7.23
CA LEU A 81 -5.10 -7.99 -6.47
C LEU A 81 -5.82 -8.14 -5.12
N GLY A 82 -6.05 -7.02 -4.40
CA GLY A 82 -6.88 -6.98 -3.20
C GLY A 82 -8.29 -7.51 -3.44
N SER A 83 -8.91 -7.18 -4.58
CA SER A 83 -10.25 -7.66 -4.92
C SER A 83 -10.35 -9.18 -5.15
N THR A 84 -9.23 -9.86 -5.33
CA THR A 84 -9.17 -11.32 -5.43
C THR A 84 -9.14 -12.01 -4.06
N LEU A 85 -8.86 -11.25 -2.99
CA LEU A 85 -8.91 -11.75 -1.62
C LEU A 85 -10.37 -11.81 -1.17
N LYS A 86 -10.86 -13.02 -0.96
CA LYS A 86 -12.20 -13.24 -0.39
C LYS A 86 -12.20 -12.82 1.09
N GLU A 87 -13.39 -12.54 1.62
CA GLU A 87 -13.57 -12.12 3.04
C GLU A 87 -13.00 -13.13 4.04
N ASN A 88 -12.97 -14.41 3.69
CA ASN A 88 -12.44 -15.51 4.49
C ASN A 88 -11.00 -15.91 4.08
N ALA A 89 -10.26 -15.06 3.38
CA ALA A 89 -8.88 -15.35 3.02
C ALA A 89 -8.04 -15.55 4.29
N GLY A 90 -7.32 -16.67 4.35
CA GLY A 90 -6.41 -16.99 5.46
C GLY A 90 -5.21 -16.02 5.52
N PRO A 91 -4.58 -15.88 6.69
CA PRO A 91 -3.48 -14.95 6.90
C PRO A 91 -2.30 -15.20 5.96
N ILE A 92 -1.96 -16.44 5.68
CA ILE A 92 -0.87 -16.80 4.76
C ILE A 92 -1.15 -16.25 3.36
N ARG A 93 -2.38 -16.39 2.85
CA ARG A 93 -2.76 -15.87 1.53
C ARG A 93 -2.68 -14.34 1.49
N ILE A 94 -3.12 -13.67 2.56
CA ILE A 94 -3.06 -12.20 2.66
C ILE A 94 -1.60 -11.72 2.63
N LEU A 95 -0.73 -12.32 3.45
CA LEU A 95 0.69 -11.95 3.53
C LEU A 95 1.45 -12.30 2.24
N ALA A 96 1.17 -13.45 1.63
CA ALA A 96 1.74 -13.81 0.33
C ALA A 96 1.34 -12.82 -0.77
N THR A 97 0.09 -12.34 -0.73
CA THR A 97 -0.40 -11.32 -1.67
C THR A 97 0.29 -9.97 -1.44
N ALA A 98 0.52 -9.57 -0.18
CA ALA A 98 1.27 -8.37 0.15
C ALA A 98 2.73 -8.47 -0.35
N LEU A 99 3.38 -9.60 -0.09
CA LEU A 99 4.75 -9.86 -0.57
C LEU A 99 4.85 -9.83 -2.10
N ALA A 100 3.90 -10.44 -2.80
CA ALA A 100 3.82 -10.37 -4.26
C ALA A 100 3.67 -8.92 -4.75
N GLY A 101 2.91 -8.10 -4.03
CA GLY A 101 2.80 -6.66 -4.25
C GLY A 101 4.15 -5.95 -4.10
N SER A 102 4.86 -6.16 -2.98
CA SER A 102 6.18 -5.55 -2.75
C SER A 102 7.20 -5.96 -3.83
N VAL A 103 7.24 -7.24 -4.19
CA VAL A 103 8.15 -7.75 -5.24
C VAL A 103 7.81 -7.11 -6.59
N SER A 104 6.53 -7.09 -6.97
CA SER A 104 6.11 -6.48 -8.24
C SER A 104 6.43 -4.99 -8.28
N PHE A 105 6.25 -4.26 -7.17
CA PHE A 105 6.62 -2.85 -7.09
C PHE A 105 8.11 -2.64 -7.29
N PHE A 106 8.94 -3.41 -6.60
CA PHE A 106 10.39 -3.34 -6.75
C PHE A 106 10.83 -3.55 -8.20
N LEU A 107 10.28 -4.57 -8.86
CA LEU A 107 10.62 -4.86 -10.25
C LEU A 107 10.18 -3.75 -11.19
N VAL A 108 8.93 -3.33 -11.09
CA VAL A 108 8.33 -2.37 -12.03
C VAL A 108 8.86 -0.96 -11.81
N SER A 109 8.99 -0.51 -10.55
CA SER A 109 9.44 0.85 -10.23
C SER A 109 10.91 1.07 -10.59
N ASN A 110 11.80 0.12 -10.27
CA ASN A 110 13.22 0.24 -10.64
C ASN A 110 13.43 0.20 -12.15
N PHE A 111 12.68 -0.64 -12.86
CA PHE A 111 12.69 -0.61 -14.32
C PHE A 111 12.23 0.75 -14.87
N ALA A 112 11.15 1.31 -14.33
CA ALA A 112 10.65 2.62 -14.73
C ALA A 112 11.67 3.74 -14.45
N VAL A 113 12.31 3.74 -13.30
CA VAL A 113 13.39 4.70 -12.96
C VAL A 113 14.55 4.56 -13.94
N TRP A 114 15.01 3.33 -14.17
CA TRP A 114 16.08 3.11 -15.15
C TRP A 114 15.67 3.59 -16.55
N ALA A 115 14.43 3.35 -16.99
CA ALA A 115 13.97 3.74 -18.30
C ALA A 115 13.71 5.25 -18.43
N ALA A 116 13.14 5.89 -17.39
CA ALA A 116 12.72 7.29 -17.43
C ALA A 116 13.87 8.29 -17.22
N TRP A 117 14.83 7.95 -16.38
CA TRP A 117 15.86 8.88 -15.92
C TRP A 117 17.24 8.54 -16.50
N SER A 118 18.09 9.54 -16.70
CA SER A 118 19.48 9.36 -17.15
C SER A 118 20.45 9.01 -16.02
N MET A 119 19.93 8.59 -14.87
CA MET A 119 20.71 8.29 -13.67
C MET A 119 21.64 7.07 -13.83
N TYR A 120 21.23 6.14 -14.69
CA TYR A 120 21.98 4.92 -15.00
C TYR A 120 22.19 4.77 -16.50
N PRO A 121 23.31 4.17 -16.96
CA PRO A 121 23.50 3.81 -18.36
C PRO A 121 22.36 2.93 -18.89
N LYS A 122 21.93 3.14 -20.13
CA LYS A 122 20.87 2.34 -20.78
C LYS A 122 21.40 1.00 -21.28
N THR A 123 22.06 0.26 -20.43
CA THR A 123 22.66 -1.05 -20.66
C THR A 123 22.15 -2.06 -19.63
N LEU A 124 22.35 -3.35 -19.89
CA LEU A 124 21.99 -4.40 -18.92
C LEU A 124 22.76 -4.20 -17.59
N ALA A 125 24.03 -3.82 -17.63
CA ALA A 125 24.82 -3.52 -16.44
C ALA A 125 24.23 -2.35 -15.64
N GLY A 126 23.79 -1.27 -16.33
CA GLY A 126 23.12 -0.14 -15.68
C GLY A 126 21.77 -0.50 -15.07
N LEU A 127 21.01 -1.42 -15.70
CA LEU A 127 19.77 -1.94 -15.14
C LEU A 127 20.05 -2.77 -13.88
N ILE A 128 21.03 -3.65 -13.89
CA ILE A 128 21.45 -4.44 -12.72
C ILE A 128 21.84 -3.51 -11.57
N THR A 129 22.68 -2.50 -11.83
CA THR A 129 23.07 -1.50 -10.84
C THR A 129 21.87 -0.77 -10.24
N CYS A 130 20.86 -0.41 -11.06
CA CYS A 130 19.63 0.21 -10.57
C CYS A 130 18.90 -0.70 -9.57
N TYR A 131 18.77 -1.97 -9.87
CA TYR A 131 18.14 -2.95 -8.97
C TYR A 131 18.96 -3.18 -7.69
N GLU A 132 20.29 -3.31 -7.80
CA GLU A 132 21.17 -3.48 -6.64
C GLU A 132 21.05 -2.32 -5.65
N LEU A 133 21.08 -1.08 -6.15
CA LEU A 133 20.89 0.12 -5.35
C LEU A 133 19.46 0.28 -4.80
N GLY A 134 18.49 -0.37 -5.43
CA GLY A 134 17.11 -0.46 -4.97
C GLY A 134 16.87 -1.43 -3.80
N LEU A 135 17.77 -2.41 -3.58
CA LEU A 135 17.57 -3.46 -2.56
C LEU A 135 17.31 -2.95 -1.13
N PRO A 136 18.02 -1.92 -0.61
CA PRO A 136 17.74 -1.39 0.72
C PRO A 136 16.32 -0.83 0.86
N PHE A 137 15.78 -0.22 -0.21
CA PHE A 137 14.41 0.30 -0.24
C PHE A 137 13.39 -0.84 -0.34
N PHE A 138 13.69 -1.87 -1.13
CA PHE A 138 12.87 -3.07 -1.25
C PHE A 138 12.68 -3.75 0.10
N ARG A 139 13.77 -3.97 0.85
CA ARG A 139 13.70 -4.57 2.19
C ARG A 139 12.76 -3.79 3.10
N ARG A 140 12.91 -2.47 3.18
CA ARG A 140 12.03 -1.61 3.99
C ARG A 140 10.59 -1.62 3.50
N GLY A 141 10.38 -1.65 2.19
CA GLY A 141 9.06 -1.78 1.59
C GLY A 141 8.36 -3.07 2.01
N VAL A 142 9.05 -4.20 1.94
CA VAL A 142 8.53 -5.50 2.41
C VAL A 142 8.20 -5.47 3.90
N GLU A 143 9.11 -4.94 4.73
CA GLU A 143 8.86 -4.80 6.17
C GLU A 143 7.61 -3.96 6.45
N GLY A 144 7.45 -2.83 5.77
CA GLY A 144 6.28 -1.95 5.86
C GLY A 144 4.99 -2.65 5.39
N ASP A 145 5.01 -3.23 4.20
CA ASP A 145 3.83 -3.89 3.62
C ASP A 145 3.35 -5.07 4.47
N LEU A 146 4.27 -5.91 4.98
CA LEU A 146 3.89 -7.03 5.85
C LEU A 146 3.36 -6.55 7.20
N LEU A 147 4.00 -5.54 7.81
CA LEU A 147 3.55 -4.97 9.09
C LEU A 147 2.17 -4.34 8.94
N PHE A 148 2.01 -3.39 8.02
CA PHE A 148 0.75 -2.66 7.87
C PHE A 148 -0.38 -3.57 7.37
N THR A 149 -0.10 -4.56 6.51
CA THR A 149 -1.09 -5.57 6.10
C THR A 149 -1.55 -6.37 7.31
N SER A 150 -0.64 -6.84 8.16
CA SER A 150 -0.98 -7.56 9.38
C SER A 150 -1.84 -6.72 10.33
N LEU A 151 -1.48 -5.45 10.52
CA LEU A 151 -2.24 -4.53 11.37
C LEU A 151 -3.63 -4.23 10.81
N MET A 152 -3.75 -3.91 9.53
CA MET A 152 -5.02 -3.53 8.91
C MET A 152 -6.01 -4.70 8.81
N PHE A 153 -5.54 -5.87 8.37
CA PHE A 153 -6.39 -7.06 8.29
C PHE A 153 -6.68 -7.62 9.70
N GLY A 154 -5.71 -7.58 10.62
CA GLY A 154 -5.90 -7.94 12.02
C GLY A 154 -6.91 -7.04 12.72
N ALA A 155 -6.82 -5.72 12.55
CA ALA A 155 -7.78 -4.77 13.11
C ALA A 155 -9.22 -5.04 12.61
N ALA A 156 -9.39 -5.41 11.35
CA ALA A 156 -10.71 -5.75 10.81
C ALA A 156 -11.36 -6.99 11.45
N VAL A 157 -10.56 -7.88 12.03
CA VAL A 157 -11.05 -9.06 12.79
C VAL A 157 -11.24 -8.71 14.26
N VAL A 158 -10.28 -8.04 14.86
CA VAL A 158 -10.24 -7.78 16.31
C VAL A 158 -11.26 -6.74 16.74
N LEU A 159 -11.38 -5.61 16.03
CA LEU A 159 -12.26 -4.51 16.43
C LEU A 159 -13.74 -4.93 16.56
N PRO A 160 -14.35 -5.65 15.60
CA PRO A 160 -15.72 -6.12 15.77
C PRO A 160 -15.89 -7.14 16.90
N ALA A 161 -14.87 -7.98 17.15
CA ALA A 161 -14.92 -8.94 18.25
C ALA A 161 -14.89 -8.28 19.62
N VAL A 162 -14.03 -7.27 19.79
CA VAL A 162 -13.96 -6.45 21.01
C VAL A 162 -15.26 -5.68 21.23
N ALA A 163 -15.78 -5.01 20.19
CA ALA A 163 -17.04 -4.27 20.28
C ALA A 163 -18.21 -5.17 20.74
N ARG A 164 -18.33 -6.38 20.18
CA ARG A 164 -19.35 -7.35 20.59
C ARG A 164 -19.19 -7.80 22.05
N ARG A 165 -17.97 -7.98 22.53
CA ARG A 165 -17.73 -8.34 23.95
C ARG A 165 -18.14 -7.24 24.91
N LEU A 166 -17.80 -5.99 24.59
CA LEU A 166 -18.16 -4.83 25.41
C LEU A 166 -19.69 -4.66 25.49
N GLN A 167 -20.40 -4.82 24.39
CA GLN A 167 -21.86 -4.76 24.36
C GLN A 167 -22.53 -5.85 25.21
N ARG A 168 -21.97 -7.07 25.23
CA ARG A 168 -22.48 -8.16 26.06
C ARG A 168 -22.25 -7.94 27.54
N SER A 169 -21.09 -7.35 27.89
CA SER A 169 -20.77 -7.03 29.30
C SER A 169 -21.63 -5.90 29.85
N GLY A 170 -22.01 -4.91 29.03
CA GLY A 170 -22.88 -3.81 29.44
C GLY A 170 -24.37 -4.18 29.57
N ASN A 171 -24.82 -5.31 29.00
CA ASN A 171 -26.21 -5.77 29.07
C ASN A 171 -26.49 -6.81 30.19
N HIS A 172 -25.57 -7.04 31.12
CA HIS A 172 -25.84 -7.84 32.31
C HIS A 172 -26.54 -6.92 33.32
N PRO A 173 -27.87 -7.07 33.61
CA PRO A 173 -28.50 -6.35 34.68
C PRO A 173 -27.84 -6.80 36.00
N ALA A 174 -27.44 -5.83 36.82
CA ALA A 174 -27.06 -6.13 38.18
C ALA A 174 -28.27 -6.86 38.86
N SER A 175 -28.09 -8.14 39.08
CA SER A 175 -29.04 -8.90 39.91
C SER A 175 -29.01 -8.32 41.32
N VAL A 176 -30.05 -7.59 41.64
CA VAL A 176 -30.38 -7.16 43.01
C VAL A 176 -30.94 -8.35 43.75
#